data_652b021f0b411ac7bf99ad42959dab77
#
_entry.id   652b021f0b411ac7bf99ad42959dab77
#
_cell.length_a   1.000
_cell.length_b   1.000
_cell.length_c   1.000
_cell.angle_alpha   90.00
_cell.angle_beta   90.00
_cell.angle_gamma   90.00
#
_symmetry.space_group_name_H-M   'P 1'
#
loop_
_entity.id
_entity.type
_entity.pdbx_description
1 polymer ?
#
loop_
_entity_poly.entity_id
_entity_poly.type
_entity_poly.pdbx_seq_one_letter_code
_entity_poly.pdbx_strand_id
1 'polypeptide(L)'
;MIAAALALICVTSPVLAQDTTARADSIRRMKAEQQPLPIDPRERHADSVDDAAAAHILAIARTRGNAVIWNAMRRSANPAVRARLIQSLAAHGIAAATIVRRLDSATDPGERAALIRALAQFPANQISPADRRLLTRLYATDPDAEVHSSIAWLRLVPPQRPRPPSLEEPALSAAKGRGGQGVRTQTAARQWEDIVQGYTMITLRPRGPFRMGAPPSEARSDSNELPHEVRIPRAFAIASTEVSVAQFQRFLAETNRRAAWLGAVHARWPNHPSPEIFVSDTTRAQFAVTWYEAAQYCNWLSAKAGIAKDQWVYPDSIGPGMALPADYLHRTGYRLPTEAEWEFAARGGNSAAHFFGEGVALLDQYAWYFVNSSLHGWPVGTKQPNQYGLFDIYGNAWEWINDRWIDYGDRGARPPSPEWRGGQGVRIDDEDTILVVSDSTPRIRRGGSWSYDKETTRSAHRGAPGGYRPGDRKDSVGFRVARTIP
;
A
#
# COMPACT_ATOMS: atom_id res chain seq x y z
N MET A 1 7.61 -56.91 9.23
CA MET A 1 6.25 -57.20 8.78
C MET A 1 5.31 -56.30 9.53
N ILE A 2 4.51 -55.60 8.83
CA ILE A 2 3.38 -54.73 9.05
C ILE A 2 3.69 -53.29 8.60
N ALA A 3 3.43 -53.09 7.30
CA ALA A 3 3.21 -51.74 6.73
C ALA A 3 1.79 -51.32 7.09
N ALA A 4 1.64 -50.19 7.76
CA ALA A 4 0.35 -49.54 7.97
C ALA A 4 0.31 -48.27 7.12
N ALA A 5 -0.51 -48.30 6.09
CA ALA A 5 -0.84 -47.21 5.21
C ALA A 5 -1.61 -46.13 6.01
N LEU A 6 -1.10 -44.91 6.06
CA LEU A 6 -1.86 -43.71 6.47
C LEU A 6 -2.65 -43.22 5.26
N ALA A 7 -3.91 -43.60 5.18
CA ALA A 7 -4.89 -42.97 4.29
C ALA A 7 -5.30 -41.64 4.91
N LEU A 8 -4.89 -40.55 4.28
CA LEU A 8 -5.35 -39.20 4.58
C LEU A 8 -6.78 -39.08 4.07
N ILE A 9 -7.77 -39.24 4.95
CA ILE A 9 -9.18 -38.99 4.63
C ILE A 9 -9.36 -37.44 4.61
N CYS A 10 -9.36 -36.88 3.42
CA CYS A 10 -9.94 -35.56 3.19
C CYS A 10 -11.46 -35.63 3.39
N VAL A 11 -11.93 -35.48 4.61
CA VAL A 11 -13.35 -35.22 4.88
C VAL A 11 -13.63 -33.76 4.52
N THR A 12 -14.01 -33.52 3.28
CA THR A 12 -14.68 -32.26 2.90
C THR A 12 -16.07 -32.30 3.52
N SER A 13 -16.26 -31.54 4.60
CA SER A 13 -17.58 -31.40 5.22
C SER A 13 -18.59 -30.89 4.19
N PRO A 14 -19.74 -31.57 3.98
CA PRO A 14 -20.76 -31.11 3.04
C PRO A 14 -21.32 -29.72 3.37
N VAL A 15 -21.20 -29.25 4.59
CA VAL A 15 -21.55 -27.90 5.05
C VAL A 15 -20.69 -26.84 4.39
N LEU A 16 -19.38 -27.07 4.22
CA LEU A 16 -18.46 -26.11 3.53
C LEU A 16 -18.76 -26.01 2.03
N ALA A 17 -19.19 -27.09 1.39
CA ALA A 17 -19.53 -27.09 -0.04
C ALA A 17 -20.86 -26.37 -0.31
N GLN A 18 -21.87 -26.52 0.55
CA GLN A 18 -23.14 -25.80 0.44
C GLN A 18 -22.99 -24.30 0.69
N ASP A 19 -22.11 -23.92 1.62
CA ASP A 19 -21.85 -22.51 1.93
C ASP A 19 -21.13 -21.78 0.77
N THR A 20 -20.21 -22.48 0.08
CA THR A 20 -19.52 -21.92 -1.10
C THR A 20 -20.47 -21.71 -2.28
N THR A 21 -21.46 -22.57 -2.47
CA THR A 21 -22.43 -22.45 -3.57
C THR A 21 -23.44 -21.34 -3.30
N ALA A 22 -24.00 -21.27 -2.10
CA ALA A 22 -24.93 -20.21 -1.69
C ALA A 22 -24.25 -18.82 -1.74
N ARG A 23 -22.96 -18.75 -1.37
CA ARG A 23 -22.15 -17.54 -1.47
C ARG A 23 -21.87 -17.17 -2.92
N ALA A 24 -21.55 -18.13 -3.79
CA ALA A 24 -21.36 -17.88 -5.21
C ALA A 24 -22.63 -17.36 -5.88
N ASP A 25 -23.80 -17.85 -5.50
CA ASP A 25 -25.09 -17.37 -6.02
C ASP A 25 -25.47 -16.01 -5.46
N SER A 26 -25.18 -15.72 -4.19
CA SER A 26 -25.31 -14.39 -3.62
C SER A 26 -24.40 -13.36 -4.31
N ILE A 27 -23.16 -13.74 -4.57
CA ILE A 27 -22.19 -12.94 -5.33
C ILE A 27 -22.66 -12.70 -6.77
N ARG A 28 -23.21 -13.71 -7.43
CA ARG A 28 -23.77 -13.57 -8.78
C ARG A 28 -24.97 -12.62 -8.81
N ARG A 29 -25.85 -12.71 -7.81
CA ARG A 29 -27.01 -11.80 -7.69
C ARG A 29 -26.55 -10.37 -7.44
N MET A 30 -25.63 -10.15 -6.49
CA MET A 30 -25.09 -8.81 -6.21
C MET A 30 -24.36 -8.22 -7.42
N LYS A 31 -23.58 -9.04 -8.18
CA LYS A 31 -22.94 -8.59 -9.42
C LYS A 31 -23.95 -8.31 -10.55
N ALA A 32 -25.07 -9.02 -10.59
CA ALA A 32 -26.14 -8.76 -11.56
C ALA A 32 -26.93 -7.48 -11.22
N GLU A 33 -27.04 -7.15 -9.94
CA GLU A 33 -27.73 -5.95 -9.44
C GLU A 33 -26.85 -4.70 -9.45
N GLN A 34 -25.53 -4.85 -9.27
CA GLN A 34 -24.55 -3.77 -9.30
C GLN A 34 -23.76 -3.86 -10.61
N GLN A 35 -24.22 -3.19 -11.64
CA GLN A 35 -23.42 -3.06 -12.86
C GLN A 35 -22.20 -2.17 -12.57
N PRO A 36 -20.99 -2.58 -13.04
CA PRO A 36 -19.81 -1.73 -12.96
C PRO A 36 -20.10 -0.37 -13.61
N LEU A 37 -19.64 0.69 -12.97
CA LEU A 37 -19.80 2.03 -13.54
C LEU A 37 -19.09 2.12 -14.90
N PRO A 38 -19.71 2.75 -15.89
CA PRO A 38 -19.11 2.88 -17.22
C PRO A 38 -17.80 3.66 -17.15
N ILE A 39 -16.86 3.34 -18.02
CA ILE A 39 -15.59 4.07 -18.14
C ILE A 39 -15.89 5.49 -18.65
N ASP A 40 -15.41 6.51 -17.90
CA ASP A 40 -15.53 7.90 -18.31
C ASP A 40 -14.82 8.15 -19.65
N PRO A 41 -15.38 8.95 -20.56
CA PRO A 41 -14.71 9.29 -21.83
C PRO A 41 -13.29 9.86 -21.64
N ARG A 42 -13.04 10.62 -20.56
CA ARG A 42 -11.71 11.16 -20.26
C ARG A 42 -10.72 10.06 -19.88
N GLU A 43 -11.16 9.08 -19.07
CA GLU A 43 -10.36 7.90 -18.73
C GLU A 43 -9.98 7.10 -19.98
N ARG A 44 -10.95 6.85 -20.88
CA ARG A 44 -10.70 6.18 -22.16
C ARG A 44 -9.76 6.94 -23.08
N HIS A 45 -9.90 8.26 -23.13
CA HIS A 45 -9.01 9.10 -23.94
C HIS A 45 -7.58 9.05 -23.40
N ALA A 46 -7.40 9.15 -22.08
CA ALA A 46 -6.09 9.03 -21.46
C ALA A 46 -5.45 7.66 -21.73
N ASP A 47 -6.19 6.56 -21.59
CA ASP A 47 -5.71 5.22 -21.89
C ASP A 47 -5.26 5.12 -23.37
N SER A 48 -6.05 5.65 -24.32
CA SER A 48 -5.73 5.65 -25.76
C SER A 48 -4.46 6.42 -26.08
N VAL A 49 -4.26 7.59 -25.47
CA VAL A 49 -3.05 8.41 -25.65
C VAL A 49 -1.81 7.67 -25.13
N ASP A 50 -1.90 7.09 -23.94
CA ASP A 50 -0.78 6.39 -23.33
C ASP A 50 -0.44 5.08 -24.06
N ASP A 51 -1.45 4.35 -24.56
CA ASP A 51 -1.25 3.17 -25.40
C ASP A 51 -0.56 3.51 -26.72
N ALA A 52 -0.98 4.61 -27.37
CA ALA A 52 -0.35 5.09 -28.60
C ALA A 52 1.11 5.51 -28.37
N ALA A 53 1.40 6.18 -27.27
CA ALA A 53 2.76 6.58 -26.89
C ALA A 53 3.66 5.37 -26.63
N ALA A 54 3.18 4.37 -25.91
CA ALA A 54 3.91 3.13 -25.67
C ALA A 54 4.16 2.35 -26.98
N ALA A 55 3.14 2.22 -27.83
CA ALA A 55 3.26 1.57 -29.13
C ALA A 55 4.28 2.29 -30.05
N HIS A 56 4.30 3.61 -30.03
CA HIS A 56 5.28 4.41 -30.79
C HIS A 56 6.72 4.13 -30.33
N ILE A 57 6.97 4.08 -29.02
CA ILE A 57 8.29 3.73 -28.47
C ILE A 57 8.73 2.33 -28.94
N LEU A 58 7.83 1.37 -28.88
CA LEU A 58 8.10 0.00 -29.31
C LEU A 58 8.36 -0.10 -30.82
N ALA A 59 7.66 0.70 -31.64
CA ALA A 59 7.90 0.79 -33.06
C ALA A 59 9.30 1.39 -33.38
N ILE A 60 9.69 2.45 -32.69
CA ILE A 60 11.03 3.04 -32.81
C ILE A 60 12.11 2.03 -32.41
N ALA A 61 11.88 1.23 -31.38
CA ALA A 61 12.85 0.25 -30.92
C ALA A 61 13.19 -0.82 -31.97
N ARG A 62 12.25 -1.16 -32.84
CA ARG A 62 12.48 -2.10 -33.95
C ARG A 62 13.54 -1.61 -34.94
N THR A 63 13.68 -0.30 -35.11
CA THR A 63 14.63 0.31 -36.06
C THR A 63 15.87 0.88 -35.41
N ARG A 64 15.76 1.38 -34.16
CA ARG A 64 16.84 2.09 -33.44
C ARG A 64 17.38 1.31 -32.24
N GLY A 65 16.89 0.10 -32.00
CA GLY A 65 17.29 -0.73 -30.88
C GLY A 65 16.59 -0.36 -29.56
N ASN A 66 16.78 -1.21 -28.56
CA ASN A 66 16.01 -1.18 -27.29
C ASN A 66 16.34 -0.02 -26.35
N ALA A 67 17.36 0.81 -26.64
CA ALA A 67 17.75 1.92 -25.76
C ALA A 67 16.60 2.90 -25.51
N VAL A 68 15.72 3.11 -26.49
CA VAL A 68 14.54 3.98 -26.36
C VAL A 68 13.54 3.43 -25.33
N ILE A 69 13.38 2.09 -25.28
CA ILE A 69 12.53 1.42 -24.28
C ILE A 69 13.11 1.61 -22.88
N TRP A 70 14.42 1.37 -22.73
CA TRP A 70 15.09 1.47 -21.44
C TRP A 70 15.00 2.89 -20.87
N ASN A 71 15.17 3.91 -21.70
CA ASN A 71 14.99 5.29 -21.29
C ASN A 71 13.54 5.61 -20.84
N ALA A 72 12.54 5.05 -21.52
CA ALA A 72 11.13 5.22 -21.15
C ALA A 72 10.73 4.41 -19.90
N MET A 73 11.59 3.52 -19.41
CA MET A 73 11.38 2.78 -18.16
C MET A 73 11.99 3.44 -16.94
N ARG A 74 12.74 4.52 -17.09
CA ARG A 74 13.34 5.26 -15.96
C ARG A 74 12.26 5.88 -15.06
N ARG A 75 12.62 6.15 -13.81
CA ARG A 75 11.71 6.79 -12.85
C ARG A 75 11.22 8.16 -13.29
N SER A 76 12.04 8.91 -14.00
CA SER A 76 11.71 10.23 -14.55
C SER A 76 10.80 10.19 -15.78
N ALA A 77 10.51 9.02 -16.33
CA ALA A 77 9.63 8.86 -17.49
C ALA A 77 8.15 9.00 -17.12
N ASN A 78 7.29 9.19 -18.14
CA ASN A 78 5.85 9.21 -17.94
C ASN A 78 5.37 7.89 -17.30
N PRO A 79 4.75 7.92 -16.10
CA PRO A 79 4.38 6.71 -15.36
C PRO A 79 3.39 5.83 -16.12
N ALA A 80 2.46 6.42 -16.87
CA ALA A 80 1.45 5.70 -17.61
C ALA A 80 2.05 4.94 -18.80
N VAL A 81 2.91 5.59 -19.57
CA VAL A 81 3.67 4.96 -20.66
C VAL A 81 4.60 3.87 -20.13
N ARG A 82 5.28 4.14 -19.02
CA ARG A 82 6.14 3.16 -18.33
C ARG A 82 5.35 1.91 -17.93
N ALA A 83 4.18 2.07 -17.33
CA ALA A 83 3.34 0.97 -16.92
C ALA A 83 2.90 0.10 -18.10
N ARG A 84 2.54 0.70 -19.22
CA ARG A 84 2.18 -0.01 -20.46
C ARG A 84 3.36 -0.76 -21.08
N LEU A 85 4.52 -0.15 -21.11
CA LEU A 85 5.74 -0.82 -21.60
C LEU A 85 6.07 -2.06 -20.77
N ILE A 86 5.96 -1.97 -19.42
CA ILE A 86 6.15 -3.11 -18.52
C ILE A 86 5.26 -4.29 -18.96
N GLN A 87 4.01 -4.04 -19.36
CA GLN A 87 3.05 -5.09 -19.76
C GLN A 87 3.24 -5.59 -21.20
N SER A 88 4.04 -4.92 -22.01
CA SER A 88 4.08 -5.16 -23.47
C SER A 88 5.36 -5.83 -23.97
N LEU A 89 6.42 -5.92 -23.18
CA LEU A 89 7.75 -6.31 -23.65
C LEU A 89 7.78 -7.72 -24.28
N ALA A 90 7.18 -8.69 -23.60
CA ALA A 90 7.15 -10.07 -24.10
C ALA A 90 6.38 -10.17 -25.41
N ALA A 91 5.23 -9.52 -25.52
CA ALA A 91 4.41 -9.48 -26.74
C ALA A 91 5.13 -8.84 -27.93
N HIS A 92 6.12 -7.96 -27.66
CA HIS A 92 6.95 -7.32 -28.69
C HIS A 92 8.26 -8.06 -28.97
N GLY A 93 8.39 -9.30 -28.50
CA GLY A 93 9.52 -10.17 -28.80
C GLY A 93 10.81 -9.86 -28.02
N ILE A 94 10.73 -9.05 -26.95
CA ILE A 94 11.88 -8.83 -26.06
C ILE A 94 12.01 -10.05 -25.17
N ALA A 95 13.08 -10.81 -25.33
CA ALA A 95 13.32 -12.04 -24.54
C ALA A 95 13.69 -11.76 -23.08
N ALA A 96 13.31 -12.65 -22.16
CA ALA A 96 13.66 -12.57 -20.73
C ALA A 96 15.17 -12.37 -20.51
N ALA A 97 16.02 -13.09 -21.23
CA ALA A 97 17.48 -12.94 -21.15
C ALA A 97 17.98 -11.53 -21.53
N THR A 98 17.30 -10.82 -22.44
CA THR A 98 17.61 -9.44 -22.79
C THR A 98 17.25 -8.48 -21.67
N ILE A 99 16.12 -8.72 -21.00
CA ILE A 99 15.69 -7.94 -19.83
C ILE A 99 16.67 -8.13 -18.67
N VAL A 100 17.09 -9.36 -18.39
CA VAL A 100 18.04 -9.65 -17.30
C VAL A 100 19.42 -9.05 -17.54
N ARG A 101 19.95 -9.16 -18.78
CA ARG A 101 21.22 -8.49 -19.15
C ARG A 101 21.13 -6.98 -18.95
N ARG A 102 20.00 -6.38 -19.29
CA ARG A 102 19.78 -4.94 -19.07
C ARG A 102 19.69 -4.63 -17.59
N LEU A 103 18.97 -5.44 -16.80
CA LEU A 103 18.85 -5.28 -15.35
C LEU A 103 20.20 -5.27 -14.63
N ASP A 104 21.13 -6.14 -15.04
CA ASP A 104 22.47 -6.21 -14.43
C ASP A 104 23.31 -4.94 -14.69
N SER A 105 23.04 -4.24 -15.81
CA SER A 105 23.75 -3.00 -16.18
C SER A 105 22.97 -1.71 -15.86
N ALA A 106 21.71 -1.79 -15.48
CA ALA A 106 20.87 -0.63 -15.23
C ALA A 106 21.27 0.09 -13.94
N THR A 107 21.42 1.40 -13.99
CA THR A 107 21.77 2.25 -12.84
C THR A 107 20.57 3.00 -12.27
N ASP A 108 19.55 3.29 -13.09
CA ASP A 108 18.32 3.94 -12.64
C ASP A 108 17.43 2.94 -11.88
N PRO A 109 17.06 3.22 -10.62
CA PRO A 109 16.29 2.27 -9.82
C PRO A 109 14.87 2.04 -10.38
N GLY A 110 14.23 3.05 -10.97
CA GLY A 110 12.94 2.88 -11.61
C GLY A 110 13.01 1.99 -12.84
N GLU A 111 14.09 2.10 -13.63
CA GLU A 111 14.35 1.18 -14.74
C GLU A 111 14.53 -0.27 -14.22
N ARG A 112 15.33 -0.48 -13.17
CA ARG A 112 15.50 -1.80 -12.55
C ARG A 112 14.17 -2.39 -12.11
N ALA A 113 13.37 -1.63 -11.37
CA ALA A 113 12.07 -2.07 -10.90
C ALA A 113 11.11 -2.41 -12.05
N ALA A 114 11.11 -1.60 -13.12
CA ALA A 114 10.31 -1.86 -14.32
C ALA A 114 10.73 -3.15 -15.04
N LEU A 115 12.04 -3.37 -15.21
CA LEU A 115 12.57 -4.59 -15.81
C LEU A 115 12.22 -5.83 -14.98
N ILE A 116 12.31 -5.74 -13.67
CA ILE A 116 11.92 -6.82 -12.76
C ILE A 116 10.43 -7.16 -12.91
N ARG A 117 9.55 -6.16 -12.92
CA ARG A 117 8.10 -6.39 -13.13
C ARG A 117 7.80 -6.97 -14.50
N ALA A 118 8.52 -6.55 -15.53
CA ALA A 118 8.37 -7.10 -16.88
C ALA A 118 8.73 -8.60 -16.96
N LEU A 119 9.61 -9.11 -16.11
CA LEU A 119 9.93 -10.53 -16.05
C LEU A 119 8.72 -11.40 -15.68
N ALA A 120 7.70 -10.86 -15.04
CA ALA A 120 6.48 -11.60 -14.73
C ALA A 120 5.68 -12.04 -15.97
N GLN A 121 5.96 -11.47 -17.17
CA GLN A 121 5.35 -11.89 -18.42
C GLN A 121 5.91 -13.20 -18.96
N PHE A 122 6.99 -13.71 -18.38
CA PHE A 122 7.68 -14.90 -18.86
C PHE A 122 7.45 -16.09 -17.93
N PRO A 123 7.29 -17.31 -18.48
CA PRO A 123 7.25 -18.52 -17.68
C PRO A 123 8.50 -18.66 -16.80
N ALA A 124 8.32 -19.20 -15.59
CA ALA A 124 9.41 -19.31 -14.62
C ALA A 124 10.63 -20.11 -15.12
N ASN A 125 10.46 -21.03 -16.07
CA ASN A 125 11.54 -21.80 -16.70
C ASN A 125 12.41 -20.96 -17.65
N GLN A 126 11.98 -19.78 -18.08
CA GLN A 126 12.78 -18.86 -18.89
C GLN A 126 13.69 -17.97 -18.04
N ILE A 127 13.59 -18.04 -16.72
CA ILE A 127 14.45 -17.32 -15.77
C ILE A 127 15.46 -18.35 -15.22
N SER A 128 16.71 -18.21 -15.64
CA SER A 128 17.77 -19.15 -15.29
C SER A 128 18.10 -19.15 -13.79
N PRO A 129 18.76 -20.20 -13.25
CA PRO A 129 19.25 -20.18 -11.87
C PRO A 129 20.23 -19.02 -11.58
N ALA A 130 21.00 -18.57 -12.56
CA ALA A 130 21.89 -17.41 -12.42
C ALA A 130 21.08 -16.11 -12.27
N ASP A 131 20.03 -15.93 -13.08
CA ASP A 131 19.14 -14.78 -13.02
C ASP A 131 18.39 -14.71 -11.66
N ARG A 132 17.96 -15.86 -11.15
CA ARG A 132 17.36 -15.93 -9.81
C ARG A 132 18.33 -15.53 -8.70
N ARG A 133 19.63 -15.90 -8.81
CA ARG A 133 20.65 -15.44 -7.87
C ARG A 133 20.86 -13.92 -7.95
N LEU A 134 20.83 -13.33 -9.14
CA LEU A 134 20.87 -11.87 -9.32
C LEU A 134 19.69 -11.22 -8.61
N LEU A 135 18.46 -11.69 -8.84
CA LEU A 135 17.26 -11.16 -8.17
C LEU A 135 17.34 -11.32 -6.65
N THR A 136 17.81 -12.47 -6.14
CA THR A 136 18.00 -12.69 -4.70
C THR A 136 19.00 -11.70 -4.10
N ARG A 137 20.10 -11.44 -4.79
CA ARG A 137 21.09 -10.44 -4.38
C ARG A 137 20.45 -9.04 -4.35
N LEU A 138 19.78 -8.62 -5.42
CA LEU A 138 19.12 -7.31 -5.49
C LEU A 138 18.06 -7.15 -4.40
N TYR A 139 17.26 -8.19 -4.14
CA TYR A 139 16.28 -8.17 -3.04
C TYR A 139 16.91 -7.82 -1.69
N ALA A 140 18.08 -8.38 -1.40
CA ALA A 140 18.76 -8.18 -0.13
C ALA A 140 19.57 -6.87 -0.05
N THR A 141 20.07 -6.38 -1.18
CA THR A 141 21.12 -5.34 -1.19
C THR A 141 20.74 -4.05 -1.90
N ASP A 142 19.73 -4.04 -2.78
CA ASP A 142 19.34 -2.82 -3.48
C ASP A 142 18.73 -1.83 -2.48
N PRO A 143 19.21 -0.58 -2.42
CA PRO A 143 18.67 0.39 -1.46
C PRO A 143 17.30 0.91 -1.82
N ASP A 144 16.84 0.72 -3.05
CA ASP A 144 15.59 1.27 -3.54
C ASP A 144 14.40 0.39 -3.18
N ALA A 145 13.36 0.99 -2.61
CA ALA A 145 12.17 0.30 -2.15
C ALA A 145 11.32 -0.27 -3.30
N GLU A 146 11.24 0.41 -4.45
CA GLU A 146 10.51 -0.10 -5.62
C GLU A 146 11.16 -1.36 -6.18
N VAL A 147 12.50 -1.41 -6.21
CA VAL A 147 13.26 -2.61 -6.63
C VAL A 147 13.00 -3.77 -5.67
N HIS A 148 13.14 -3.54 -4.37
CA HIS A 148 12.89 -4.54 -3.34
C HIS A 148 11.47 -5.13 -3.46
N SER A 149 10.45 -4.27 -3.48
CA SER A 149 9.05 -4.69 -3.56
C SER A 149 8.72 -5.37 -4.90
N SER A 150 9.30 -4.92 -6.02
CA SER A 150 9.09 -5.57 -7.32
C SER A 150 9.61 -7.01 -7.34
N ILE A 151 10.72 -7.30 -6.65
CA ILE A 151 11.24 -8.67 -6.52
C ILE A 151 10.38 -9.50 -5.57
N ALA A 152 9.93 -8.94 -4.45
CA ALA A 152 8.99 -9.60 -3.53
C ALA A 152 7.71 -10.02 -4.27
N TRP A 153 7.17 -9.13 -5.09
CA TRP A 153 5.98 -9.40 -5.91
C TRP A 153 6.19 -10.54 -6.90
N LEU A 154 7.34 -10.65 -7.55
CA LEU A 154 7.63 -11.75 -8.48
C LEU A 154 7.59 -13.13 -7.80
N ARG A 155 7.62 -13.21 -6.47
CA ARG A 155 7.64 -14.47 -5.71
C ARG A 155 8.77 -15.43 -6.14
N LEU A 156 9.81 -14.88 -6.73
CA LEU A 156 10.99 -15.64 -7.14
C LEU A 156 11.99 -15.82 -6.00
N VAL A 157 11.88 -14.96 -4.98
CA VAL A 157 12.69 -15.03 -3.77
C VAL A 157 11.78 -15.54 -2.65
N PRO A 158 12.08 -16.68 -2.02
CA PRO A 158 11.31 -17.13 -0.87
C PRO A 158 11.40 -16.06 0.22
N PRO A 159 10.30 -15.78 0.95
CA PRO A 159 10.31 -14.83 2.04
C PRO A 159 11.43 -15.22 3.00
N GLN A 160 12.39 -14.34 3.21
CA GLN A 160 13.44 -14.56 4.19
C GLN A 160 12.74 -14.61 5.55
N ARG A 161 12.89 -15.72 6.28
CA ARG A 161 12.43 -15.75 7.66
C ARG A 161 13.12 -14.62 8.39
N PRO A 162 12.40 -13.81 9.19
CA PRO A 162 13.03 -12.79 10.02
C PRO A 162 14.17 -13.47 10.79
N ARG A 163 15.39 -12.95 10.68
CA ARG A 163 16.45 -13.39 11.59
C ARG A 163 15.94 -13.12 13.00
N PRO A 164 16.02 -14.09 13.92
CA PRO A 164 15.79 -13.77 15.32
C PRO A 164 16.75 -12.63 15.68
N PRO A 165 16.34 -11.64 16.46
CA PRO A 165 17.21 -10.56 16.85
C PRO A 165 18.44 -11.22 17.48
N SER A 166 19.61 -11.01 16.88
CA SER A 166 20.85 -11.31 17.56
C SER A 166 20.90 -10.37 18.76
N LEU A 167 21.04 -10.92 19.95
CA LEU A 167 21.11 -10.20 21.22
C LEU A 167 22.38 -9.32 21.35
N GLU A 168 23.01 -8.97 20.24
CA GLU A 168 24.15 -8.06 20.18
C GLU A 168 23.90 -7.06 19.05
N GLU A 169 23.24 -5.93 19.36
CA GLU A 169 23.50 -4.70 18.65
C GLU A 169 24.98 -4.31 18.95
N PRO A 170 25.82 -4.13 17.92
CA PRO A 170 27.05 -3.41 18.13
C PRO A 170 26.66 -1.96 18.44
N ALA A 171 26.85 -1.55 19.68
CA ALA A 171 26.80 -0.16 20.07
C ALA A 171 27.52 0.66 19.01
N LEU A 172 26.90 1.74 18.52
CA LEU A 172 27.51 2.76 17.71
C LEU A 172 28.64 3.41 18.55
N SER A 173 29.77 2.73 18.65
CA SER A 173 31.00 3.31 19.18
C SER A 173 31.48 4.32 18.17
N ALA A 174 31.58 5.56 18.60
CA ALA A 174 32.24 6.64 17.88
C ALA A 174 33.68 6.25 17.61
N ALA A 175 33.94 5.64 16.47
CA ALA A 175 35.29 5.38 15.98
C ALA A 175 35.86 6.70 15.48
N LYS A 176 36.69 7.35 16.30
CA LYS A 176 37.69 8.34 15.87
C LYS A 176 38.64 7.65 14.91
N GLY A 177 38.44 7.81 13.60
CA GLY A 177 39.27 7.25 12.57
C GLY A 177 40.36 8.20 12.14
N ARG A 178 41.54 7.67 11.92
CA ARG A 178 42.68 8.31 11.26
C ARG A 178 42.50 8.31 9.74
N GLY A 179 42.96 9.39 9.10
CA GLY A 179 42.78 9.72 7.70
C GLY A 179 43.29 8.68 6.70
N GLY A 180 42.52 8.56 5.64
CA GLY A 180 42.84 7.98 4.37
C GLY A 180 41.90 8.61 3.35
N GLN A 181 42.45 9.37 2.39
CA GLN A 181 41.70 9.94 1.28
C GLN A 181 41.30 8.81 0.33
N GLY A 182 40.14 8.20 0.58
CA GLY A 182 39.45 7.34 -0.36
C GLY A 182 38.17 8.05 -0.80
N VAL A 183 37.93 8.18 -2.10
CA VAL A 183 36.69 8.65 -2.69
C VAL A 183 35.56 7.78 -2.13
N ARG A 184 34.85 8.31 -1.14
CA ARG A 184 33.63 7.67 -0.62
C ARG A 184 32.54 7.88 -1.67
N THR A 185 32.28 6.88 -2.47
CA THR A 185 30.96 6.70 -3.09
C THR A 185 29.97 6.64 -1.94
N GLN A 186 29.17 7.70 -1.75
CA GLN A 186 28.04 7.67 -0.82
C GLN A 186 27.10 6.57 -1.31
N THR A 187 27.11 5.43 -0.65
CA THR A 187 26.06 4.42 -0.79
C THR A 187 24.74 5.10 -0.41
N ALA A 188 23.80 5.16 -1.37
CA ALA A 188 22.49 5.73 -1.12
C ALA A 188 21.88 5.07 0.12
N ALA A 189 21.33 5.86 1.04
CA ALA A 189 20.69 5.35 2.24
C ALA A 189 19.53 4.41 1.83
N ARG A 190 19.44 3.25 2.47
CA ARG A 190 18.39 2.27 2.22
C ARG A 190 17.02 2.90 2.48
N GLN A 191 16.07 2.69 1.56
CA GLN A 191 14.72 3.24 1.62
C GLN A 191 13.70 2.25 2.20
N TRP A 192 14.12 1.08 2.64
CA TRP A 192 13.25 0.05 3.18
C TRP A 192 13.93 -0.71 4.32
N GLU A 193 13.10 -1.29 5.19
CA GLU A 193 13.52 -2.11 6.32
C GLU A 193 12.50 -3.20 6.58
N ASP A 194 12.95 -4.46 6.66
CA ASP A 194 12.10 -5.57 7.11
C ASP A 194 12.16 -5.63 8.63
N ILE A 195 11.02 -5.46 9.28
CA ILE A 195 10.91 -5.54 10.74
C ILE A 195 10.46 -6.92 11.21
N VAL A 196 10.80 -7.24 12.46
CA VAL A 196 10.59 -8.58 13.08
C VAL A 196 9.15 -9.08 13.00
N GLN A 197 8.17 -8.17 12.92
CA GLN A 197 6.75 -8.48 12.84
C GLN A 197 6.27 -8.85 11.42
N GLY A 198 7.19 -8.94 10.45
CA GLY A 198 6.89 -9.36 9.08
C GLY A 198 6.37 -8.25 8.19
N TYR A 199 6.77 -7.00 8.46
CA TYR A 199 6.55 -5.87 7.55
C TYR A 199 7.83 -5.47 6.85
N THR A 200 7.66 -4.99 5.61
CA THR A 200 8.64 -4.09 5.00
C THR A 200 8.15 -2.65 5.21
N MET A 201 8.91 -1.85 5.94
CA MET A 201 8.65 -0.43 6.12
C MET A 201 9.40 0.37 5.05
N ILE A 202 8.68 1.24 4.34
CA ILE A 202 9.24 2.09 3.30
C ILE A 202 9.47 3.49 3.88
N THR A 203 10.72 3.95 3.87
CA THR A 203 11.09 5.29 4.34
C THR A 203 10.94 6.32 3.23
N LEU A 204 10.06 7.29 3.45
CA LEU A 204 9.79 8.40 2.55
C LEU A 204 10.33 9.70 3.16
N ARG A 205 10.94 10.54 2.31
CA ARG A 205 11.54 11.83 2.69
C ARG A 205 11.02 12.91 1.74
N PRO A 206 9.81 13.46 2.01
CA PRO A 206 9.28 14.55 1.20
C PRO A 206 10.24 15.75 1.19
N ARG A 207 10.54 16.28 0.00
CA ARG A 207 11.53 17.36 -0.15
C ARG A 207 10.91 18.73 -0.39
N GLY A 208 9.58 18.80 -0.42
CA GLY A 208 8.84 20.04 -0.68
C GLY A 208 7.35 19.81 -0.58
N PRO A 209 6.54 20.81 -0.92
CA PRO A 209 5.10 20.64 -1.03
C PRO A 209 4.76 19.67 -2.14
N PHE A 210 3.63 18.97 -1.98
CA PHE A 210 3.03 18.18 -3.04
C PHE A 210 1.55 18.58 -3.20
N ARG A 211 1.01 18.34 -4.37
CA ARG A 211 -0.40 18.60 -4.65
C ARG A 211 -1.24 17.45 -4.14
N MET A 212 -2.04 17.70 -3.11
CA MET A 212 -3.02 16.81 -2.53
C MET A 212 -4.41 17.15 -3.08
N GLY A 213 -5.28 16.13 -3.22
CA GLY A 213 -6.62 16.30 -3.79
C GLY A 213 -6.65 16.10 -5.31
N ALA A 214 -7.85 16.03 -5.87
CA ALA A 214 -8.08 15.77 -7.29
C ALA A 214 -7.88 17.04 -8.13
N PRO A 215 -7.07 17.02 -9.20
CA PRO A 215 -7.03 18.14 -10.13
C PRO A 215 -8.37 18.27 -10.87
N PRO A 216 -8.71 19.48 -11.39
CA PRO A 216 -9.96 19.69 -12.12
C PRO A 216 -10.11 18.80 -13.37
N SER A 217 -8.99 18.32 -13.92
CA SER A 217 -8.96 17.40 -15.07
C SER A 217 -9.31 15.96 -14.70
N GLU A 218 -9.25 15.60 -13.42
CA GLU A 218 -9.53 14.24 -12.95
C GLU A 218 -11.01 13.90 -13.14
N ALA A 219 -11.27 12.76 -13.74
CA ALA A 219 -12.62 12.25 -13.91
C ALA A 219 -13.22 11.88 -12.54
N ARG A 220 -14.49 12.27 -12.32
CA ARG A 220 -15.28 11.85 -11.15
C ARG A 220 -14.69 12.27 -9.79
N SER A 221 -14.03 13.41 -9.74
CA SER A 221 -13.62 14.01 -8.45
C SER A 221 -14.82 14.49 -7.66
N ASP A 222 -14.78 14.25 -6.34
CA ASP A 222 -15.80 14.72 -5.41
C ASP A 222 -15.50 16.15 -4.92
N SER A 223 -16.53 16.88 -4.47
CA SER A 223 -16.39 18.23 -3.92
C SER A 223 -15.49 18.29 -2.68
N ASN A 224 -15.32 17.18 -1.97
CA ASN A 224 -14.45 17.07 -0.79
C ASN A 224 -12.98 16.70 -1.12
N GLU A 225 -12.62 16.63 -2.40
CA GLU A 225 -11.29 16.31 -2.91
C GLU A 225 -10.57 17.54 -3.50
N LEU A 226 -10.87 18.73 -3.02
CA LEU A 226 -10.33 19.97 -3.57
C LEU A 226 -8.80 19.98 -3.60
N PRO A 227 -8.18 20.32 -4.75
CA PRO A 227 -6.73 20.33 -4.89
C PRO A 227 -6.10 21.46 -4.08
N HIS A 228 -5.06 21.14 -3.32
CA HIS A 228 -4.29 22.08 -2.51
C HIS A 228 -2.86 21.59 -2.34
N GLU A 229 -1.97 22.49 -1.96
CA GLU A 229 -0.58 22.14 -1.67
C GLU A 229 -0.40 21.80 -0.18
N VAL A 230 0.26 20.68 0.08
CA VAL A 230 0.57 20.22 1.44
C VAL A 230 2.07 19.96 1.56
N ARG A 231 2.65 20.37 2.68
CA ARG A 231 4.03 20.05 3.06
C ARG A 231 4.03 19.10 4.25
N ILE A 232 4.72 18.00 4.11
CA ILE A 232 5.02 17.05 5.20
C ILE A 232 6.43 17.39 5.70
N PRO A 233 6.58 18.00 6.89
CA PRO A 233 7.88 18.55 7.32
C PRO A 233 8.82 17.50 7.92
N ARG A 234 8.44 16.22 7.89
CA ARG A 234 9.17 15.10 8.50
C ARG A 234 9.46 13.97 7.52
N ALA A 235 10.49 13.19 7.80
CA ALA A 235 10.63 11.87 7.22
C ALA A 235 9.68 10.90 7.94
N PHE A 236 9.10 9.97 7.19
CA PHE A 236 8.24 8.94 7.78
C PHE A 236 8.46 7.58 7.11
N ALA A 237 8.20 6.52 7.84
CA ALA A 237 8.12 5.19 7.26
C ALA A 237 6.66 4.73 7.27
N ILE A 238 6.27 4.01 6.20
CA ILE A 238 4.93 3.46 6.02
C ILE A 238 5.05 1.99 5.61
N ALA A 239 4.18 1.13 6.11
CA ALA A 239 4.19 -0.28 5.75
C ALA A 239 3.89 -0.47 4.26
N SER A 240 4.65 -1.37 3.61
CA SER A 240 4.49 -1.65 2.18
C SER A 240 3.12 -2.28 1.85
N THR A 241 2.49 -2.95 2.80
CA THR A 241 1.15 -3.58 2.69
C THR A 241 0.24 -3.14 3.82
N GLU A 242 -1.06 -3.44 3.71
CA GLU A 242 -1.96 -3.43 4.86
C GLU A 242 -1.52 -4.43 5.93
N VAL A 243 -2.04 -4.28 7.13
CA VAL A 243 -1.88 -5.28 8.20
C VAL A 243 -2.61 -6.56 7.81
N SER A 244 -1.90 -7.68 7.78
CA SER A 244 -2.47 -8.98 7.46
C SER A 244 -3.20 -9.61 8.65
N VAL A 245 -4.08 -10.57 8.36
CA VAL A 245 -4.74 -11.39 9.39
C VAL A 245 -3.71 -12.04 10.32
N ALA A 246 -2.62 -12.62 9.79
CA ALA A 246 -1.58 -13.22 10.63
C ALA A 246 -1.00 -12.25 11.66
N GLN A 247 -0.71 -11.04 11.23
CA GLN A 247 -0.12 -10.01 12.09
C GLN A 247 -1.11 -9.53 13.16
N PHE A 248 -2.37 -9.31 12.77
CA PHE A 248 -3.39 -8.86 13.71
C PHE A 248 -3.77 -9.96 14.71
N GLN A 249 -3.88 -11.23 14.27
CA GLN A 249 -4.13 -12.35 15.16
C GLN A 249 -3.01 -12.54 16.19
N ARG A 250 -1.76 -12.30 15.81
CA ARG A 250 -0.63 -12.30 16.74
C ARG A 250 -0.81 -11.22 17.82
N PHE A 251 -1.20 -10.00 17.44
CA PHE A 251 -1.52 -8.94 18.40
C PHE A 251 -2.63 -9.36 19.35
N LEU A 252 -3.74 -9.88 18.82
CA LEU A 252 -4.88 -10.32 19.65
C LEU A 252 -4.49 -11.43 20.64
N ALA A 253 -3.66 -12.39 20.21
CA ALA A 253 -3.17 -13.47 21.06
C ALA A 253 -2.25 -12.95 22.17
N GLU A 254 -1.26 -12.13 21.81
CA GLU A 254 -0.28 -11.62 22.76
C GLU A 254 -0.86 -10.60 23.76
N THR A 255 -1.99 -9.99 23.43
CA THR A 255 -2.70 -9.05 24.33
C THR A 255 -3.95 -9.67 25.00
N ASN A 256 -4.20 -10.95 24.81
CA ASN A 256 -5.37 -11.69 25.32
C ASN A 256 -6.72 -11.05 24.91
N ARG A 257 -6.81 -10.51 23.70
CA ARG A 257 -8.01 -9.80 23.18
C ARG A 257 -8.82 -10.59 22.17
N ARG A 258 -8.39 -11.80 21.79
CA ARG A 258 -9.01 -12.57 20.72
C ARG A 258 -10.50 -12.86 20.97
N ALA A 259 -10.85 -13.31 22.16
CA ALA A 259 -12.24 -13.65 22.49
C ALA A 259 -13.15 -12.41 22.45
N ALA A 260 -12.68 -11.30 23.01
CA ALA A 260 -13.42 -10.02 22.99
C ALA A 260 -13.62 -9.51 21.56
N TRP A 261 -12.59 -9.59 20.72
CA TRP A 261 -12.66 -9.17 19.33
C TRP A 261 -13.65 -10.02 18.52
N LEU A 262 -13.58 -11.36 18.63
CA LEU A 262 -14.51 -12.27 17.97
C LEU A 262 -15.95 -12.04 18.43
N GLY A 263 -16.17 -11.81 19.74
CA GLY A 263 -17.47 -11.46 20.29
C GLY A 263 -18.04 -10.16 19.70
N ALA A 264 -17.20 -9.14 19.55
CA ALA A 264 -17.59 -7.86 18.95
C ALA A 264 -17.89 -8.00 17.44
N VAL A 265 -17.13 -8.83 16.73
CA VAL A 265 -17.41 -9.16 15.31
C VAL A 265 -18.75 -9.89 15.20
N HIS A 266 -18.99 -10.89 16.03
CA HIS A 266 -20.26 -11.62 16.04
C HIS A 266 -21.46 -10.71 16.39
N ALA A 267 -21.31 -9.85 17.37
CA ALA A 267 -22.34 -8.87 17.73
C ALA A 267 -22.68 -7.92 16.57
N ARG A 268 -21.68 -7.58 15.74
CA ARG A 268 -21.89 -6.71 14.56
C ARG A 268 -22.60 -7.42 13.42
N TRP A 269 -22.36 -8.72 13.25
CA TRP A 269 -22.96 -9.57 12.20
C TRP A 269 -23.51 -10.88 12.80
N PRO A 270 -24.62 -10.83 13.55
CA PRO A 270 -25.14 -12.00 14.27
C PRO A 270 -25.65 -13.11 13.33
N ASN A 271 -26.06 -12.74 12.12
CA ASN A 271 -26.55 -13.68 11.11
C ASN A 271 -25.43 -14.16 10.15
N HIS A 272 -24.19 -13.74 10.37
CA HIS A 272 -23.06 -14.26 9.58
C HIS A 272 -22.74 -15.66 10.07
N PRO A 273 -22.55 -16.64 9.17
CA PRO A 273 -22.35 -18.04 9.55
C PRO A 273 -21.16 -18.26 10.50
N SER A 274 -20.11 -17.44 10.37
CA SER A 274 -18.98 -17.51 11.32
C SER A 274 -18.14 -16.24 11.28
N PRO A 275 -17.81 -15.62 12.44
CA PRO A 275 -16.87 -14.53 12.51
C PRO A 275 -15.44 -14.95 12.11
N GLU A 276 -15.14 -16.24 12.11
CA GLU A 276 -13.85 -16.81 11.68
C GLU A 276 -13.53 -16.53 10.21
N ILE A 277 -14.51 -16.14 9.38
CA ILE A 277 -14.25 -15.73 7.99
C ILE A 277 -13.24 -14.58 7.90
N PHE A 278 -13.20 -13.71 8.92
CA PHE A 278 -12.24 -12.61 8.98
C PHE A 278 -10.83 -13.03 9.41
N VAL A 279 -10.65 -14.29 9.77
CA VAL A 279 -9.36 -14.83 10.26
C VAL A 279 -8.95 -16.14 9.59
N SER A 280 -9.74 -16.67 8.67
CA SER A 280 -9.52 -18.00 8.05
C SER A 280 -8.32 -18.04 7.11
N ASP A 281 -8.05 -16.93 6.40
CA ASP A 281 -6.90 -16.80 5.52
C ASP A 281 -5.93 -15.77 6.11
N THR A 282 -4.87 -16.27 6.68
CA THR A 282 -3.89 -15.47 7.43
C THR A 282 -3.08 -14.52 6.55
N THR A 283 -3.10 -14.69 5.23
CA THR A 283 -2.36 -13.87 4.27
C THR A 283 -3.13 -12.66 3.77
N ARG A 284 -4.45 -12.62 3.98
CA ARG A 284 -5.30 -11.49 3.58
C ARG A 284 -5.07 -10.26 4.44
N ALA A 285 -5.50 -9.10 3.93
CA ALA A 285 -5.67 -7.90 4.75
C ALA A 285 -6.66 -8.19 5.89
N GLN A 286 -6.37 -7.66 7.07
CA GLN A 286 -7.28 -7.75 8.21
C GLN A 286 -8.41 -6.73 8.05
N PHE A 287 -9.63 -7.24 8.02
CA PHE A 287 -10.85 -6.44 8.03
C PHE A 287 -11.54 -6.45 9.41
N ALA A 288 -12.65 -5.78 9.49
CA ALA A 288 -13.49 -5.73 10.68
C ALA A 288 -12.75 -5.17 11.91
N VAL A 289 -11.87 -4.20 11.70
CA VAL A 289 -11.08 -3.52 12.73
C VAL A 289 -11.66 -2.12 12.95
N THR A 290 -11.85 -1.72 14.21
CA THR A 290 -12.17 -0.33 14.57
C THR A 290 -10.91 0.52 14.55
N TRP A 291 -11.06 1.83 14.43
CA TRP A 291 -9.93 2.76 14.53
C TRP A 291 -9.20 2.63 15.87
N TYR A 292 -9.94 2.42 16.97
CA TYR A 292 -9.36 2.20 18.29
C TYR A 292 -8.52 0.93 18.37
N GLU A 293 -8.95 -0.15 17.75
CA GLU A 293 -8.18 -1.39 17.69
C GLU A 293 -6.92 -1.25 16.84
N ALA A 294 -6.99 -0.49 15.75
CA ALA A 294 -5.82 -0.17 14.94
C ALA A 294 -4.80 0.68 15.75
N ALA A 295 -5.28 1.65 16.53
CA ALA A 295 -4.43 2.42 17.44
C ALA A 295 -3.78 1.55 18.55
N GLN A 296 -4.55 0.61 19.13
CA GLN A 296 -4.02 -0.37 20.10
C GLN A 296 -2.95 -1.27 19.47
N TYR A 297 -3.17 -1.71 18.24
CA TYR A 297 -2.18 -2.46 17.47
C TYR A 297 -0.88 -1.67 17.27
N CYS A 298 -0.96 -0.38 16.94
CA CYS A 298 0.21 0.48 16.80
C CYS A 298 1.02 0.61 18.09
N ASN A 299 0.37 0.77 19.24
CA ASN A 299 1.05 0.78 20.55
C ASN A 299 1.71 -0.57 20.86
N TRP A 300 1.01 -1.69 20.61
CA TRP A 300 1.59 -3.02 20.74
C TRP A 300 2.83 -3.19 19.85
N LEU A 301 2.75 -2.74 18.59
CA LEU A 301 3.87 -2.80 17.66
C LEU A 301 5.06 -1.94 18.10
N SER A 302 4.79 -0.76 18.68
CA SER A 302 5.81 0.11 19.28
C SER A 302 6.54 -0.58 20.44
N ALA A 303 5.78 -1.25 21.31
CA ALA A 303 6.35 -2.05 22.41
C ALA A 303 7.23 -3.20 21.88
N LYS A 304 6.77 -3.90 20.83
CA LYS A 304 7.52 -5.01 20.21
C LYS A 304 8.81 -4.54 19.52
N ALA A 305 8.81 -3.31 19.02
CA ALA A 305 9.99 -2.68 18.45
C ALA A 305 10.93 -2.07 19.51
N GLY A 306 10.65 -2.22 20.78
CA GLY A 306 11.46 -1.66 21.87
C GLY A 306 11.43 -0.12 21.94
N ILE A 307 10.43 0.53 21.34
CA ILE A 307 10.31 1.98 21.36
C ILE A 307 9.89 2.43 22.75
N ALA A 308 10.60 3.39 23.32
CA ALA A 308 10.34 3.94 24.62
C ALA A 308 8.91 4.47 24.74
N LYS A 309 8.28 4.29 25.91
CA LYS A 309 6.84 4.52 26.08
C LYS A 309 6.45 6.00 25.89
N ASP A 310 7.32 6.92 26.22
CA ASP A 310 7.15 8.36 26.00
C ASP A 310 7.12 8.74 24.52
N GLN A 311 7.62 7.85 23.64
CA GLN A 311 7.57 7.97 22.19
C GLN A 311 6.32 7.32 21.58
N TRP A 312 5.46 6.68 22.35
CA TRP A 312 4.22 6.10 21.83
C TRP A 312 3.24 7.21 21.45
N VAL A 313 2.54 7.00 20.34
CA VAL A 313 1.64 8.01 19.78
C VAL A 313 0.28 8.01 20.49
N TYR A 314 -0.23 6.85 20.83
CA TYR A 314 -1.53 6.74 21.49
C TYR A 314 -1.36 6.55 23.01
N PRO A 315 -2.31 7.08 23.83
CA PRO A 315 -2.26 6.88 25.27
C PRO A 315 -2.46 5.41 25.66
N ASP A 316 -2.21 5.07 26.91
CA ASP A 316 -2.42 3.70 27.43
C ASP A 316 -3.89 3.28 27.36
N SER A 317 -4.80 4.20 27.68
CA SER A 317 -6.23 3.97 27.60
C SER A 317 -6.75 4.47 26.24
N ILE A 318 -6.96 3.55 25.30
CA ILE A 318 -7.44 3.85 23.96
C ILE A 318 -8.94 3.58 23.89
N GLY A 319 -9.72 4.63 23.64
CA GLY A 319 -11.18 4.60 23.52
C GLY A 319 -11.75 6.00 23.33
N PRO A 320 -13.10 6.14 23.32
CA PRO A 320 -13.77 7.42 23.20
C PRO A 320 -13.32 8.41 24.28
N GLY A 321 -12.99 9.64 23.88
CA GLY A 321 -12.52 10.70 24.79
C GLY A 321 -11.01 10.70 25.02
N MET A 322 -10.25 9.77 24.46
CA MET A 322 -8.79 9.82 24.54
C MET A 322 -8.24 11.06 23.85
N ALA A 323 -7.09 11.57 24.30
CA ALA A 323 -6.37 12.67 23.68
C ALA A 323 -5.02 12.20 23.14
N LEU A 324 -4.70 12.58 21.90
CA LEU A 324 -3.36 12.42 21.37
C LEU A 324 -2.41 13.43 22.04
N PRO A 325 -1.13 13.07 22.24
CA PRO A 325 -0.12 14.04 22.65
C PRO A 325 0.03 15.16 21.61
N ALA A 326 0.28 16.39 22.06
CA ALA A 326 0.45 17.54 21.13
C ALA A 326 1.61 17.33 20.14
N ASP A 327 2.62 16.57 20.54
CA ASP A 327 3.82 16.24 19.75
C ASP A 327 3.70 14.90 18.98
N TYR A 328 2.51 14.32 18.84
CA TYR A 328 2.31 12.96 18.35
C TYR A 328 2.97 12.68 16.98
N LEU A 329 3.03 13.67 16.11
CA LEU A 329 3.69 13.55 14.79
C LEU A 329 5.22 13.64 14.86
N HIS A 330 5.80 14.05 16.00
CA HIS A 330 7.24 14.03 16.24
C HIS A 330 7.71 12.77 16.95
N ARG A 331 6.77 11.99 17.53
CA ARG A 331 7.06 10.74 18.22
C ARG A 331 7.41 9.64 17.23
N THR A 332 8.35 8.78 17.63
CA THR A 332 8.88 7.70 16.80
C THR A 332 8.05 6.39 16.89
N GLY A 333 7.03 6.35 17.74
CA GLY A 333 6.11 5.21 17.85
C GLY A 333 5.30 4.97 16.59
N TYR A 334 4.84 3.74 16.44
CA TYR A 334 3.94 3.39 15.34
C TYR A 334 2.58 4.05 15.52
N ARG A 335 1.97 4.43 14.40
CA ARG A 335 0.67 5.06 14.31
C ARG A 335 0.00 4.75 12.98
N LEU A 336 -1.24 5.13 12.83
CA LEU A 336 -1.86 5.24 11.52
C LEU A 336 -1.19 6.38 10.73
N PRO A 337 -1.10 6.29 9.39
CA PRO A 337 -0.61 7.40 8.58
C PRO A 337 -1.53 8.61 8.71
N THR A 338 -0.97 9.82 8.55
CA THR A 338 -1.81 10.98 8.30
C THR A 338 -2.42 10.90 6.88
N GLU A 339 -3.44 11.68 6.63
CA GLU A 339 -4.07 11.72 5.31
C GLU A 339 -3.08 12.18 4.22
N ALA A 340 -2.25 13.17 4.55
CA ALA A 340 -1.22 13.66 3.65
C ALA A 340 -0.10 12.63 3.42
N GLU A 341 0.36 11.93 4.45
CA GLU A 341 1.35 10.87 4.32
C GLU A 341 0.83 9.73 3.44
N TRP A 342 -0.42 9.33 3.64
CA TRP A 342 -1.05 8.28 2.85
C TRP A 342 -1.15 8.68 1.37
N GLU A 343 -1.67 9.89 1.07
CA GLU A 343 -1.84 10.34 -0.30
C GLU A 343 -0.50 10.60 -1.00
N PHE A 344 0.47 11.17 -0.30
CA PHE A 344 1.85 11.31 -0.81
C PHE A 344 2.43 9.95 -1.21
N ALA A 345 2.27 8.96 -0.34
CA ALA A 345 2.74 7.59 -0.58
C ALA A 345 1.97 6.92 -1.72
N ALA A 346 0.65 7.09 -1.80
CA ALA A 346 -0.20 6.53 -2.84
C ALA A 346 0.15 7.07 -4.23
N ARG A 347 0.42 8.35 -4.34
CA ARG A 347 0.77 9.00 -5.61
C ARG A 347 2.10 8.52 -6.21
N GLY A 348 3.00 7.98 -5.40
CA GLY A 348 4.27 7.45 -5.91
C GLY A 348 5.12 8.47 -6.69
N GLY A 349 4.93 9.78 -6.42
CA GLY A 349 5.58 10.87 -7.14
C GLY A 349 4.83 11.37 -8.40
N ASN A 350 3.60 10.89 -8.63
CA ASN A 350 2.74 11.32 -9.73
C ASN A 350 1.59 12.22 -9.23
N SER A 351 1.07 13.10 -10.08
CA SER A 351 -0.08 13.97 -9.78
C SER A 351 -1.39 13.49 -10.41
N ALA A 352 -1.36 12.42 -11.22
CA ALA A 352 -2.54 11.85 -11.86
C ALA A 352 -3.50 11.17 -10.87
N ALA A 353 -4.68 10.77 -11.32
CA ALA A 353 -5.67 10.05 -10.53
C ALA A 353 -5.08 8.79 -9.85
N HIS A 354 -4.22 8.08 -10.59
CA HIS A 354 -3.49 6.90 -10.11
C HIS A 354 -1.98 7.10 -10.29
N PHE A 355 -1.17 6.40 -9.50
CA PHE A 355 0.29 6.46 -9.66
C PHE A 355 0.77 5.97 -11.04
N PHE A 356 -0.05 5.25 -11.79
CA PHE A 356 0.23 4.76 -13.14
C PHE A 356 -0.46 5.58 -14.25
N GLY A 357 -1.13 6.68 -13.95
CA GLY A 357 -1.74 7.60 -14.93
C GLY A 357 -3.18 7.98 -14.63
N GLU A 358 -3.84 8.64 -15.59
CA GLU A 358 -5.24 9.07 -15.48
C GLU A 358 -6.24 7.98 -15.87
N GLY A 359 -5.85 7.05 -16.75
CA GLY A 359 -6.70 6.00 -17.25
C GLY A 359 -6.86 4.82 -16.29
N VAL A 360 -7.83 3.96 -16.58
CA VAL A 360 -8.18 2.80 -15.73
C VAL A 360 -7.87 1.45 -16.37
N ALA A 361 -7.38 1.40 -17.61
CA ALA A 361 -7.14 0.15 -18.33
C ALA A 361 -6.12 -0.77 -17.61
N LEU A 362 -5.21 -0.20 -16.83
CA LEU A 362 -4.23 -0.97 -16.06
C LEU A 362 -4.64 -1.22 -14.61
N LEU A 363 -5.81 -0.76 -14.17
CA LEU A 363 -6.22 -0.85 -12.76
C LEU A 363 -6.19 -2.29 -12.22
N ASP A 364 -6.54 -3.26 -13.05
CA ASP A 364 -6.50 -4.69 -12.69
C ASP A 364 -5.10 -5.20 -12.30
N GLN A 365 -4.05 -4.52 -12.72
CA GLN A 365 -2.68 -4.88 -12.38
C GLN A 365 -2.29 -4.41 -10.97
N TYR A 366 -3.02 -3.41 -10.44
CA TYR A 366 -2.61 -2.66 -9.25
C TYR A 366 -3.63 -2.67 -8.12
N ALA A 367 -4.89 -3.08 -8.38
CA ALA A 367 -5.97 -3.02 -7.40
C ALA A 367 -6.84 -4.28 -7.39
N TRP A 368 -7.29 -4.66 -6.20
CA TRP A 368 -8.43 -5.54 -5.99
C TRP A 368 -9.66 -4.70 -5.68
N TYR A 369 -10.62 -4.61 -6.60
CA TYR A 369 -11.82 -3.80 -6.48
C TYR A 369 -13.04 -4.61 -6.93
N PHE A 370 -14.23 -4.05 -6.89
CA PHE A 370 -15.48 -4.76 -7.12
C PHE A 370 -15.48 -5.67 -8.36
N VAL A 371 -14.92 -5.20 -9.49
CA VAL A 371 -14.96 -5.93 -10.76
C VAL A 371 -14.14 -7.23 -10.71
N ASN A 372 -12.97 -7.21 -10.10
CA ASN A 372 -11.99 -8.30 -10.15
C ASN A 372 -11.77 -9.06 -8.83
N SER A 373 -12.32 -8.57 -7.72
CA SER A 373 -12.07 -9.15 -6.38
C SER A 373 -12.87 -10.43 -6.09
N SER A 374 -13.90 -10.74 -6.87
CA SER A 374 -14.89 -11.80 -6.55
C SER A 374 -15.58 -11.59 -5.20
N LEU A 375 -15.77 -10.32 -4.80
CA LEU A 375 -16.42 -9.88 -3.55
C LEU A 375 -15.78 -10.45 -2.28
N HIS A 376 -14.46 -10.51 -2.27
CA HIS A 376 -13.70 -10.82 -1.06
C HIS A 376 -12.33 -10.16 -1.08
N GLY A 377 -11.75 -9.95 0.10
CA GLY A 377 -10.37 -9.50 0.22
C GLY A 377 -9.36 -10.56 -0.23
N TRP A 378 -8.24 -10.11 -0.71
CA TRP A 378 -7.16 -10.93 -1.25
C TRP A 378 -5.91 -10.90 -0.36
N PRO A 379 -4.99 -11.87 -0.51
CA PRO A 379 -3.70 -11.81 0.16
C PRO A 379 -2.97 -10.51 -0.16
N VAL A 380 -2.38 -9.89 0.86
CA VAL A 380 -1.64 -8.63 0.69
C VAL A 380 -0.43 -8.81 -0.23
N GLY A 381 -0.09 -7.78 -1.00
CA GLY A 381 1.06 -7.78 -1.90
C GLY A 381 0.90 -8.61 -3.17
N THR A 382 -0.34 -8.96 -3.56
CA THR A 382 -0.57 -9.79 -4.76
C THR A 382 -0.71 -8.98 -6.04
N LYS A 383 -1.00 -7.71 -5.96
CA LYS A 383 -0.95 -6.77 -7.10
C LYS A 383 0.43 -6.10 -7.20
N GLN A 384 0.70 -5.42 -8.29
CA GLN A 384 1.98 -4.74 -8.48
C GLN A 384 2.14 -3.54 -7.54
N PRO A 385 3.35 -3.28 -7.02
CA PRO A 385 3.58 -2.11 -6.16
C PRO A 385 3.64 -0.81 -6.98
N ASN A 386 3.45 0.33 -6.28
CA ASN A 386 3.70 1.65 -6.86
C ASN A 386 5.21 1.98 -6.90
N GLN A 387 5.56 3.19 -7.37
CA GLN A 387 6.95 3.65 -7.54
C GLN A 387 7.71 3.84 -6.22
N TYR A 388 7.01 3.85 -5.09
CA TYR A 388 7.63 3.85 -3.77
C TYR A 388 7.68 2.45 -3.14
N GLY A 389 7.17 1.42 -3.82
CA GLY A 389 7.19 0.04 -3.33
C GLY A 389 6.01 -0.33 -2.45
N LEU A 390 4.91 0.45 -2.46
CA LEU A 390 3.70 0.14 -1.71
C LEU A 390 2.73 -0.71 -2.55
N PHE A 391 2.20 -1.75 -1.93
CA PHE A 391 1.19 -2.65 -2.47
C PHE A 391 -0.20 -2.24 -2.01
N ASP A 392 -1.22 -2.68 -2.77
CA ASP A 392 -2.62 -2.60 -2.40
C ASP A 392 -3.06 -1.20 -1.93
N ILE A 393 -2.33 -0.16 -2.40
CA ILE A 393 -2.63 1.23 -2.05
C ILE A 393 -3.95 1.69 -2.69
N TYR A 394 -4.42 0.95 -3.68
CA TYR A 394 -5.76 1.04 -4.23
C TYR A 394 -6.46 -0.33 -4.10
N GLY A 395 -7.70 -0.32 -3.65
CA GLY A 395 -8.51 -1.51 -3.50
C GLY A 395 -8.15 -2.35 -2.27
N ASN A 396 -8.45 -3.62 -2.29
CA ASN A 396 -8.33 -4.61 -1.24
C ASN A 396 -9.02 -4.18 0.07
N ALA A 397 -8.42 -3.33 0.89
CA ALA A 397 -9.01 -2.77 2.10
C ALA A 397 -9.09 -1.25 2.07
N TRP A 398 -10.22 -0.67 2.49
CA TRP A 398 -10.20 0.69 2.99
C TRP A 398 -9.26 0.77 4.18
N GLU A 399 -8.46 1.85 4.26
CA GLU A 399 -7.47 2.00 5.31
C GLU A 399 -7.83 3.15 6.25
N TRP A 400 -7.90 2.84 7.56
CA TRP A 400 -8.05 3.85 8.58
C TRP A 400 -6.89 4.83 8.56
N ILE A 401 -7.22 6.12 8.62
CA ILE A 401 -6.30 7.25 8.68
C ILE A 401 -6.33 7.86 10.09
N ASN A 402 -5.21 8.43 10.52
CA ASN A 402 -5.15 9.08 11.83
C ASN A 402 -6.04 10.31 11.93
N ASP A 403 -6.20 11.04 10.83
CA ASP A 403 -6.90 12.32 10.76
C ASP A 403 -8.40 12.16 10.96
N ARG A 404 -9.02 13.16 11.60
CA ARG A 404 -10.45 13.32 11.63
C ARG A 404 -10.99 13.72 10.25
N TRP A 405 -12.23 13.34 9.99
CA TRP A 405 -12.92 13.85 8.81
C TRP A 405 -13.16 15.36 8.96
N ILE A 406 -12.69 16.11 8.01
CA ILE A 406 -12.98 17.53 7.85
C ILE A 406 -13.22 17.76 6.37
N ASP A 407 -14.28 18.48 6.02
CA ASP A 407 -14.44 18.97 4.67
C ASP A 407 -13.31 19.97 4.37
N TYR A 408 -12.68 19.86 3.20
CA TYR A 408 -11.63 20.81 2.82
C TYR A 408 -12.16 22.24 2.70
N GLY A 409 -13.48 22.43 2.48
CA GLY A 409 -14.14 23.73 2.55
C GLY A 409 -14.33 24.26 3.97
N ASP A 410 -14.42 23.37 4.98
CA ASP A 410 -14.77 23.71 6.38
C ASP A 410 -13.56 23.79 7.31
N ARG A 411 -12.36 23.54 6.83
CA ARG A 411 -11.15 23.63 7.66
C ARG A 411 -10.93 25.05 8.12
N GLY A 412 -11.58 25.34 9.26
CA GLY A 412 -11.43 26.56 10.01
C GLY A 412 -12.30 27.69 9.51
N ALA A 413 -13.65 27.50 9.43
CA ALA A 413 -14.62 28.60 9.33
C ALA A 413 -14.20 29.84 8.50
N ARG A 414 -13.10 29.78 7.81
CA ARG A 414 -12.72 30.66 6.72
C ARG A 414 -12.98 29.91 5.44
N PRO A 415 -13.89 30.40 4.58
CA PRO A 415 -13.77 30.08 3.18
C PRO A 415 -12.29 30.28 2.84
N PRO A 416 -11.68 29.42 2.00
CA PRO A 416 -10.33 29.66 1.53
C PRO A 416 -10.29 31.16 1.21
N SER A 417 -9.32 31.88 1.82
CA SER A 417 -9.18 33.28 1.53
C SER A 417 -9.22 33.44 0.02
N PRO A 418 -9.62 34.57 -0.56
CA PRO A 418 -9.56 34.75 -2.01
C PRO A 418 -8.20 34.36 -2.60
N GLU A 419 -7.15 34.37 -1.80
CA GLU A 419 -5.81 33.84 -2.05
C GLU A 419 -5.79 32.30 -2.23
N TRP A 420 -6.79 31.56 -1.70
CA TRP A 420 -6.94 30.11 -1.86
C TRP A 420 -7.59 29.70 -3.20
N ARG A 421 -8.18 30.63 -3.91
CA ARG A 421 -8.68 30.41 -5.29
C ARG A 421 -7.53 30.35 -6.28
N GLY A 422 -6.72 29.31 -6.21
CA GLY A 422 -5.63 29.08 -7.15
C GLY A 422 -4.25 29.08 -6.52
N GLY A 423 -4.15 28.76 -5.24
CA GLY A 423 -2.96 28.20 -4.64
C GLY A 423 -1.80 29.15 -4.39
N GLN A 424 -1.83 29.90 -3.30
CA GLN A 424 -0.60 30.48 -2.78
C GLN A 424 -0.30 30.15 -1.30
N GLY A 425 -1.10 29.31 -0.64
CA GLY A 425 -0.82 28.83 0.70
C GLY A 425 -0.41 27.35 0.71
N VAL A 426 0.82 27.05 1.12
CA VAL A 426 1.26 25.69 1.40
C VAL A 426 0.77 25.32 2.80
N ARG A 427 -0.08 24.30 2.90
CA ARG A 427 -0.54 23.80 4.18
C ARG A 427 0.52 22.88 4.80
N ILE A 428 0.68 22.95 6.11
CA ILE A 428 1.50 22.00 6.88
C ILE A 428 0.62 20.86 7.36
N ASP A 429 1.09 19.62 7.24
CA ASP A 429 0.35 18.39 7.60
C ASP A 429 0.06 18.25 9.12
N ASP A 430 0.70 18.99 9.98
CA ASP A 430 0.59 18.95 11.43
C ASP A 430 -0.35 20.00 12.05
N GLU A 431 -1.19 20.65 11.24
CA GLU A 431 -2.07 21.74 11.70
C GLU A 431 -3.35 21.32 12.40
N ASP A 432 -3.65 20.01 12.54
CA ASP A 432 -4.83 19.56 13.28
C ASP A 432 -4.60 19.66 14.79
N THR A 433 -5.14 20.72 15.38
CA THR A 433 -5.04 21.00 16.82
C THR A 433 -6.09 20.28 17.66
N ILE A 434 -7.05 19.58 17.05
CA ILE A 434 -8.07 18.81 17.79
C ILE A 434 -7.54 17.40 18.08
N LEU A 435 -6.94 17.26 19.23
CA LEU A 435 -6.27 16.02 19.66
C LEU A 435 -7.22 15.00 20.30
N VAL A 436 -8.43 15.42 20.69
CA VAL A 436 -9.41 14.52 21.32
C VAL A 436 -10.08 13.63 20.28
N VAL A 437 -10.06 12.33 20.53
CA VAL A 437 -10.70 11.30 19.70
C VAL A 437 -11.98 10.85 20.39
N SER A 438 -13.13 11.05 19.73
CA SER A 438 -14.42 10.60 20.22
C SER A 438 -15.26 10.02 19.09
N ASP A 439 -16.31 9.28 19.43
CA ASP A 439 -17.22 8.73 18.44
C ASP A 439 -18.03 9.81 17.67
N SER A 440 -18.09 11.03 18.20
CA SER A 440 -18.63 12.19 17.49
C SER A 440 -17.64 12.85 16.53
N THR A 441 -16.40 12.37 16.47
CA THR A 441 -15.33 12.88 15.62
C THR A 441 -14.94 11.82 14.58
N PRO A 442 -15.65 11.76 13.45
CA PRO A 442 -15.40 10.74 12.42
C PRO A 442 -13.95 10.77 11.91
N ARG A 443 -13.47 9.61 11.48
CA ARG A 443 -12.13 9.42 10.90
C ARG A 443 -12.20 9.17 9.41
N ILE A 444 -11.15 9.54 8.73
CA ILE A 444 -10.99 9.33 7.30
C ILE A 444 -10.60 7.87 7.05
N ARG A 445 -10.98 7.38 5.88
CA ARG A 445 -10.45 6.16 5.28
C ARG A 445 -10.06 6.43 3.83
N ARG A 446 -9.07 5.73 3.33
CA ARG A 446 -8.47 5.93 2.00
C ARG A 446 -8.33 4.60 1.26
N GLY A 447 -8.14 4.66 -0.06
CA GLY A 447 -7.71 3.55 -0.90
C GLY A 447 -8.79 2.80 -1.66
N GLY A 448 -10.04 2.86 -1.24
CA GLY A 448 -11.07 1.95 -1.78
C GLY A 448 -10.96 0.55 -1.21
N SER A 449 -11.76 -0.40 -1.68
CA SER A 449 -11.66 -1.79 -1.26
C SER A 449 -12.20 -2.78 -2.28
N TRP A 450 -12.05 -4.06 -1.98
CA TRP A 450 -12.54 -5.18 -2.77
C TRP A 450 -14.04 -5.11 -3.14
N SER A 451 -14.86 -4.39 -2.36
CA SER A 451 -16.32 -4.29 -2.52
C SER A 451 -16.79 -2.98 -3.14
N TYR A 452 -15.87 -2.09 -3.52
CA TYR A 452 -16.18 -0.79 -4.10
C TYR A 452 -15.68 -0.69 -5.55
N ASP A 453 -16.32 0.17 -6.34
CA ASP A 453 -15.95 0.37 -7.75
C ASP A 453 -14.69 1.24 -7.90
N LYS A 454 -14.20 1.36 -9.13
CA LYS A 454 -12.98 2.05 -9.52
C LYS A 454 -12.89 3.52 -9.10
N GLU A 455 -14.03 4.21 -8.96
CA GLU A 455 -14.06 5.61 -8.50
C GLU A 455 -13.41 5.79 -7.13
N THR A 456 -13.47 4.76 -6.28
CA THR A 456 -12.89 4.81 -4.93
C THR A 456 -11.41 4.48 -4.90
N THR A 457 -10.85 3.99 -6.01
CA THR A 457 -9.45 3.55 -6.10
C THR A 457 -8.48 4.65 -6.57
N ARG A 458 -8.86 5.92 -6.47
CA ARG A 458 -8.04 7.08 -6.85
C ARG A 458 -7.21 7.60 -5.68
N SER A 459 -6.03 8.18 -5.97
CA SER A 459 -5.16 8.76 -4.94
C SER A 459 -5.86 9.81 -4.10
N ALA A 460 -6.69 10.64 -4.70
CA ALA A 460 -7.39 11.73 -4.04
C ALA A 460 -8.65 11.30 -3.30
N HIS A 461 -9.21 10.12 -3.64
CA HIS A 461 -10.52 9.73 -3.11
C HIS A 461 -10.49 9.58 -1.59
N ARG A 462 -11.40 10.30 -0.96
CA ARG A 462 -11.64 10.28 0.49
C ARG A 462 -12.91 9.47 0.73
N GLY A 463 -12.93 8.51 1.60
CA GLY A 463 -14.14 7.72 1.88
C GLY A 463 -15.44 8.54 1.93
N ALA A 464 -16.55 7.94 2.31
CA ALA A 464 -17.86 8.62 2.30
C ALA A 464 -17.82 9.97 3.04
N PRO A 465 -18.51 11.01 2.53
CA PRO A 465 -18.66 12.29 3.23
C PRO A 465 -19.12 12.10 4.67
N GLY A 466 -18.53 12.87 5.58
CA GLY A 466 -18.78 12.74 7.01
C GLY A 466 -17.95 11.67 7.73
N GLY A 467 -17.13 10.88 7.00
CA GLY A 467 -16.24 9.89 7.59
C GLY A 467 -16.95 8.73 8.31
N TYR A 468 -16.20 8.02 9.15
CA TYR A 468 -16.70 6.91 9.96
C TYR A 468 -16.35 7.14 11.43
N ARG A 469 -17.25 6.74 12.34
CA ARG A 469 -16.97 6.80 13.79
C ARG A 469 -15.79 5.90 14.10
N PRO A 470 -14.90 6.30 15.01
CA PRO A 470 -13.74 5.47 15.39
C PRO A 470 -14.12 4.07 15.91
N GLY A 471 -15.30 3.93 16.51
CA GLY A 471 -15.86 2.65 16.98
C GLY A 471 -16.55 1.81 15.88
N ASP A 472 -16.73 2.34 14.67
CA ASP A 472 -17.37 1.60 13.59
C ASP A 472 -16.51 0.42 13.11
N ARG A 473 -17.18 -0.70 12.86
CA ARG A 473 -16.56 -1.93 12.34
C ARG A 473 -17.19 -2.27 11.00
N LYS A 474 -16.38 -2.42 9.98
CA LYS A 474 -16.79 -2.71 8.59
C LYS A 474 -16.00 -3.88 8.02
N ASP A 475 -16.67 -4.69 7.22
CA ASP A 475 -16.14 -5.91 6.57
C ASP A 475 -15.10 -5.67 5.48
N SER A 476 -14.94 -4.43 5.07
CA SER A 476 -14.04 -3.99 4.00
C SER A 476 -13.03 -2.92 4.47
N VAL A 477 -12.93 -2.70 5.80
CA VAL A 477 -12.03 -1.69 6.37
C VAL A 477 -10.96 -2.36 7.24
N GLY A 478 -9.72 -2.10 6.88
CA GLY A 478 -8.50 -2.47 7.58
C GLY A 478 -7.63 -1.23 7.84
N PHE A 479 -6.31 -1.41 7.85
CA PHE A 479 -5.35 -0.32 8.07
C PHE A 479 -3.93 -0.74 7.69
N ARG A 480 -3.07 0.25 7.48
CA ARG A 480 -1.60 0.08 7.47
C ARG A 480 -0.95 0.95 8.53
N VAL A 481 0.26 0.60 8.93
CA VAL A 481 0.99 1.36 9.95
C VAL A 481 2.00 2.32 9.32
N ALA A 482 2.26 3.42 10.02
CA ALA A 482 3.31 4.37 9.72
C ALA A 482 4.05 4.77 11.01
N ARG A 483 5.16 5.47 10.89
CA ARG A 483 5.89 6.08 12.01
C ARG A 483 6.74 7.24 11.52
N THR A 484 7.02 8.18 12.37
CA THR A 484 8.00 9.24 12.10
C THR A 484 9.42 8.68 12.25
N ILE A 485 10.28 9.07 11.31
CA ILE A 485 11.71 8.72 11.33
C ILE A 485 12.50 9.94 11.81
N PRO A 486 13.40 9.77 12.79
CA PRO A 486 14.24 10.86 13.30
C PRO A 486 15.10 11.53 12.25
#